data_2511c7ef3aa5fe0ec07752c065670780
#
_entry.id   2511c7ef3aa5fe0ec07752c065670780
#
_cell.length_a   1.000
_cell.length_b   1.000
_cell.length_c   1.000
_cell.angle_alpha   90.00
_cell.angle_beta   90.00
_cell.angle_gamma   90.00
#
_symmetry.space_group_name_H-M   'P 1'
#
loop_
_entity.id
_entity.type
_entity.pdbx_description
1 polymer ?
#
loop_
_entity_poly.entity_id
_entity_poly.type
_entity_poly.pdbx_seq_one_letter_code
_entity_poly.pdbx_strand_id
1 'polypeptide(L)'
;FFLDLGDLEGELLRTDANPVEPISGSVFQLALAQRLTLRIKVPEEPGVFPLLALGERSNLRCGVVLRSNPKLSVPDLAPQTKQWTGSLDFNQDKQLRAQNPLAPHAVDNTIPIVLTGPAPKYTWGLNDRFYPYRDPYWVEEGQRVEMVFSNPTPMGHPMHLHGHEFQILEIDGEPLAGAKRDTVY
;
A
#
# COMPACT_ATOMS: atom_id res chain seq x y z
N PHE A 1 6.08 -1.73 4.90
CA PHE A 1 5.93 -1.30 6.31
C PHE A 1 4.62 -1.81 6.89
N PHE A 2 4.63 -2.04 8.20
CA PHE A 2 3.42 -2.21 8.99
C PHE A 2 3.28 -0.97 9.88
N LEU A 3 2.18 -0.24 9.72
CA LEU A 3 1.85 0.87 10.61
C LEU A 3 1.11 0.31 11.81
N ASP A 4 1.76 0.31 12.96
CA ASP A 4 1.27 -0.20 14.23
C ASP A 4 0.79 0.95 15.11
N LEU A 5 -0.47 0.91 15.50
CA LEU A 5 -1.12 1.91 16.36
C LEU A 5 -0.99 1.58 17.85
N GLY A 6 -0.28 0.49 18.19
CA GLY A 6 -0.15 0.02 19.58
C GLY A 6 -1.50 -0.36 20.19
N ASP A 7 -1.83 0.24 21.30
CA ASP A 7 -3.10 0.00 22.02
C ASP A 7 -4.31 0.75 21.41
N LEU A 8 -4.10 1.52 20.33
CA LEU A 8 -5.19 2.24 19.68
C LEU A 8 -5.78 1.43 18.54
N GLU A 9 -7.06 1.63 18.32
CA GLU A 9 -7.75 1.19 17.12
C GLU A 9 -7.95 2.36 16.17
N GLY A 10 -7.85 2.08 14.87
CA GLY A 10 -8.08 3.03 13.81
C GLY A 10 -8.99 2.47 12.73
N GLU A 11 -9.54 3.37 11.92
CA GLU A 11 -10.30 3.03 10.72
C GLU A 11 -9.56 3.57 9.50
N LEU A 12 -9.24 2.70 8.56
CA LEU A 12 -8.69 3.08 7.27
C LEU A 12 -9.82 3.64 6.39
N LEU A 13 -9.74 4.92 6.07
CA LEU A 13 -10.78 5.65 5.34
C LEU A 13 -10.42 5.94 3.88
N ARG A 14 -9.12 6.03 3.55
CA ARG A 14 -8.66 6.34 2.20
C ARG A 14 -7.35 5.63 1.91
N THR A 15 -7.19 5.21 0.66
CA THR A 15 -5.92 4.77 0.07
C THR A 15 -5.59 5.69 -1.10
N ASP A 16 -4.35 6.22 -1.14
CA ASP A 16 -3.89 7.16 -2.17
C ASP A 16 -4.91 8.29 -2.45
N ALA A 17 -5.44 8.89 -1.35
CA ALA A 17 -6.48 9.90 -1.31
C ALA A 17 -7.89 9.44 -1.74
N ASN A 18 -8.08 8.24 -2.28
CA ASN A 18 -9.38 7.72 -2.68
C ASN A 18 -10.13 7.09 -1.51
N PRO A 19 -11.42 7.40 -1.33
CA PRO A 19 -12.21 6.87 -0.22
C PRO A 19 -12.50 5.37 -0.42
N VAL A 20 -12.39 4.64 0.69
CA VAL A 20 -12.73 3.21 0.78
C VAL A 20 -13.80 3.00 1.84
N GLU A 21 -14.50 1.86 1.72
CA GLU A 21 -15.31 1.39 2.84
C GLU A 21 -14.40 1.21 4.05
N PRO A 22 -14.74 1.77 5.22
CA PRO A 22 -13.85 1.75 6.37
C PRO A 22 -13.54 0.33 6.84
N ILE A 23 -12.28 0.03 7.05
CA ILE A 23 -11.86 -1.19 7.74
C ILE A 23 -11.16 -0.82 9.04
N SER A 24 -11.50 -1.52 10.13
CA SER A 24 -10.95 -1.27 11.46
C SER A 24 -9.74 -2.18 11.75
N GLY A 25 -8.81 -1.67 12.54
CA GLY A 25 -7.65 -2.43 12.99
C GLY A 25 -6.68 -1.59 13.80
N SER A 26 -5.66 -2.25 14.34
CA SER A 26 -4.54 -1.60 15.02
C SER A 26 -3.24 -1.68 14.22
N VAL A 27 -3.19 -2.52 13.17
CA VAL A 27 -2.03 -2.64 12.28
C VAL A 27 -2.50 -2.56 10.83
N PHE A 28 -1.83 -1.71 10.04
CA PHE A 28 -2.13 -1.51 8.63
C PHE A 28 -0.88 -1.69 7.78
N GLN A 29 -1.03 -2.38 6.65
CA GLN A 29 0.05 -2.58 5.69
C GLN A 29 0.21 -1.36 4.78
N LEU A 30 1.45 -1.01 4.47
CA LEU A 30 1.80 0.16 3.66
C LEU A 30 3.04 -0.14 2.82
N ALA A 31 2.88 -0.29 1.51
CA ALA A 31 4.00 -0.41 0.59
C ALA A 31 4.62 0.97 0.30
N LEU A 32 5.77 0.98 -0.36
CA LEU A 32 6.42 2.24 -0.76
C LEU A 32 5.50 3.05 -1.67
N ALA A 33 5.49 4.36 -1.49
CA ALA A 33 4.67 5.34 -2.17
C ALA A 33 3.16 5.26 -1.91
N GLN A 34 2.65 4.25 -1.23
CA GLN A 34 1.26 4.24 -0.78
C GLN A 34 1.02 5.28 0.31
N ARG A 35 -0.19 5.82 0.34
CA ARG A 35 -0.67 6.75 1.38
C ARG A 35 -1.95 6.22 1.97
N LEU A 36 -2.06 6.23 3.29
CA LEU A 36 -3.24 5.83 4.02
C LEU A 36 -3.79 7.00 4.83
N THR A 37 -5.10 7.16 4.86
CA THR A 37 -5.77 8.06 5.79
C THR A 37 -6.46 7.24 6.84
N LEU A 38 -6.01 7.38 8.08
CA LEU A 38 -6.58 6.71 9.24
C LEU A 38 -7.32 7.68 10.14
N ARG A 39 -8.48 7.27 10.64
CA ARG A 39 -9.15 7.92 11.76
C ARG A 39 -8.85 7.11 13.02
N ILE A 40 -8.21 7.74 13.99
CA ILE A 40 -7.82 7.11 15.24
C ILE A 40 -8.60 7.78 16.37
N LYS A 41 -9.24 6.99 17.21
CA LYS A 41 -9.87 7.49 18.42
C LYS A 41 -8.87 7.48 19.57
N VAL A 42 -8.45 8.66 20.01
CA VAL A 42 -7.60 8.79 21.19
C VAL A 42 -8.49 8.67 22.43
N PRO A 43 -8.14 7.84 23.43
CA PRO A 43 -8.88 7.74 24.69
C PRO A 43 -8.97 9.08 25.43
N GLU A 44 -10.04 9.27 26.21
CA GLU A 44 -10.23 10.47 27.06
C GLU A 44 -9.23 10.49 28.21
N GLU A 45 -8.86 9.30 28.69
CA GLU A 45 -7.85 9.16 29.74
C GLU A 45 -6.48 9.66 29.27
N PRO A 46 -5.76 10.39 30.13
CA PRO A 46 -4.42 10.85 29.80
C PRO A 46 -3.47 9.70 29.45
N GLY A 47 -2.88 9.77 28.26
CA GLY A 47 -2.02 8.68 27.76
C GLY A 47 -0.95 9.12 26.78
N VAL A 48 -0.04 8.23 26.51
CA VAL A 48 1.04 8.35 25.53
C VAL A 48 0.95 7.18 24.58
N PHE A 49 0.77 7.46 23.29
CA PHE A 49 0.42 6.48 22.26
C PHE A 49 1.47 6.52 21.15
N PRO A 50 2.43 5.61 21.12
CA PRO A 50 3.35 5.47 20.00
C PRO A 50 2.61 4.94 18.77
N LEU A 51 2.80 5.60 17.61
CA LEU A 51 2.35 5.15 16.31
C LEU A 51 3.60 4.83 15.49
N LEU A 52 3.84 3.56 15.21
CA LEU A 52 5.12 3.08 14.74
C LEU A 52 5.00 2.47 13.33
N ALA A 53 5.91 2.86 12.45
CA ALA A 53 6.15 2.17 11.20
C ALA A 53 7.24 1.11 11.43
N LEU A 54 6.88 -0.15 11.25
CA LEU A 54 7.77 -1.30 11.36
C LEU A 54 8.22 -1.71 9.96
N GLY A 55 9.52 -1.86 9.75
CA GLY A 55 10.05 -2.29 8.45
C GLY A 55 9.62 -3.73 8.12
N GLU A 56 9.25 -3.99 6.88
CA GLU A 56 8.98 -5.34 6.39
C GLU A 56 10.24 -6.22 6.50
N ARG A 57 10.09 -7.46 6.94
CA ARG A 57 11.18 -8.45 7.12
C ARG A 57 12.36 -7.83 7.87
N SER A 58 12.08 -7.05 8.88
CA SER A 58 13.05 -6.24 9.61
C SER A 58 12.67 -6.16 11.10
N ASN A 59 13.62 -5.75 11.91
CA ASN A 59 13.37 -5.38 13.31
C ASN A 59 13.47 -3.86 13.52
N LEU A 60 13.60 -3.09 12.44
CA LEU A 60 13.68 -1.63 12.52
C LEU A 60 12.29 -1.02 12.64
N ARG A 61 12.22 0.05 13.41
CA ARG A 61 11.01 0.86 13.56
C ARG A 61 11.34 2.34 13.73
N CYS A 62 10.42 3.16 13.30
CA CYS A 62 10.39 4.60 13.57
C CYS A 62 8.94 5.05 13.67
N GLY A 63 8.70 6.28 14.06
CA GLY A 63 7.32 6.77 14.11
C GLY A 63 7.18 8.06 14.88
N VAL A 64 5.96 8.31 15.32
CA VAL A 64 5.58 9.47 16.13
C VAL A 64 4.93 9.03 17.43
N VAL A 65 4.93 9.88 18.42
CA VAL A 65 4.26 9.61 19.68
C VAL A 65 3.20 10.67 19.91
N LEU A 66 1.93 10.24 19.95
CA LEU A 66 0.83 11.08 20.40
C LEU A 66 0.81 11.10 21.91
N ARG A 67 0.59 12.28 22.50
CA ARG A 67 0.32 12.41 23.93
C ARG A 67 -0.85 13.37 24.13
N SER A 68 -1.80 12.95 24.95
CA SER A 68 -2.99 13.73 25.24
C SER A 68 -2.73 14.92 26.20
N ASN A 69 -1.59 14.90 26.89
CA ASN A 69 -1.18 15.95 27.79
C ASN A 69 0.33 16.22 27.65
N PRO A 70 0.76 17.49 27.43
CA PRO A 70 2.16 17.84 27.22
C PRO A 70 3.06 17.56 28.43
N LYS A 71 2.49 17.35 29.61
CA LYS A 71 3.24 16.99 30.83
C LYS A 71 3.60 15.50 30.94
N LEU A 72 3.00 14.66 30.11
CA LEU A 72 3.33 13.23 30.07
C LEU A 72 4.72 13.01 29.49
N SER A 73 5.50 12.16 30.12
CA SER A 73 6.81 11.74 29.59
C SER A 73 6.64 10.85 28.37
N VAL A 74 7.40 11.13 27.32
CA VAL A 74 7.48 10.25 26.15
C VAL A 74 8.47 9.12 26.48
N PRO A 75 8.11 7.85 26.26
CA PRO A 75 9.02 6.73 26.45
C PRO A 75 10.20 6.80 25.47
N ASP A 76 11.36 6.38 25.90
CA ASP A 76 12.47 6.13 24.99
C ASP A 76 12.19 4.86 24.19
N LEU A 77 11.99 5.02 22.89
CA LEU A 77 11.68 3.93 21.97
C LEU A 77 12.93 3.56 21.18
N ALA A 78 13.54 2.43 21.53
CA ALA A 78 14.65 1.91 20.75
C ALA A 78 14.27 1.77 19.26
N PRO A 79 15.15 2.13 18.32
CA PRO A 79 14.89 2.03 16.89
C PRO A 79 14.80 0.59 16.37
N GLN A 80 15.12 -0.38 17.23
CA GLN A 80 15.08 -1.81 16.94
C GLN A 80 14.26 -2.55 17.97
N THR A 81 13.56 -3.60 17.53
CA THR A 81 12.86 -4.55 18.40
C THR A 81 13.61 -5.88 18.46
N LYS A 82 13.23 -6.75 19.39
CA LYS A 82 13.75 -8.12 19.44
C LYS A 82 13.11 -9.02 18.39
N GLN A 83 11.91 -8.68 17.94
CA GLN A 83 11.14 -9.46 16.97
C GLN A 83 11.26 -8.85 15.59
N TRP A 84 11.30 -9.70 14.58
CA TRP A 84 11.26 -9.34 13.18
C TRP A 84 9.82 -9.38 12.68
N THR A 85 9.48 -8.45 11.80
CA THR A 85 8.20 -8.46 11.10
C THR A 85 8.21 -9.51 9.99
N GLY A 86 7.00 -9.91 9.56
CA GLY A 86 6.80 -10.72 8.37
C GLY A 86 6.93 -9.92 7.07
N SER A 87 6.56 -10.56 5.97
CA SER A 87 6.37 -9.92 4.66
C SER A 87 5.00 -9.23 4.61
N LEU A 88 4.88 -8.22 3.77
CA LEU A 88 3.58 -7.71 3.34
C LEU A 88 2.84 -8.82 2.58
N ASP A 89 1.53 -8.78 2.64
CA ASP A 89 0.63 -9.68 1.92
C ASP A 89 -0.57 -8.91 1.36
N PHE A 90 -1.50 -9.60 0.70
CA PHE A 90 -2.69 -8.99 0.12
C PHE A 90 -3.94 -9.08 1.01
N ASN A 91 -3.81 -9.49 2.27
CA ASN A 91 -4.98 -9.65 3.15
C ASN A 91 -5.73 -8.34 3.38
N GLN A 92 -5.00 -7.22 3.53
CA GLN A 92 -5.62 -5.90 3.63
C GLN A 92 -6.23 -5.47 2.29
N ASP A 93 -5.50 -5.62 1.17
CA ASP A 93 -5.97 -5.21 -0.15
C ASP A 93 -7.23 -5.97 -0.58
N LYS A 94 -7.33 -7.26 -0.27
CA LYS A 94 -8.51 -8.09 -0.53
C LYS A 94 -9.76 -7.65 0.26
N GLN A 95 -9.60 -6.89 1.34
CA GLN A 95 -10.72 -6.33 2.12
C GLN A 95 -11.16 -4.96 1.62
N LEU A 96 -10.26 -4.19 0.99
CA LEU A 96 -10.53 -2.82 0.57
C LEU A 96 -11.59 -2.78 -0.55
N ARG A 97 -12.55 -1.87 -0.42
CA ARG A 97 -13.60 -1.60 -1.41
C ARG A 97 -13.66 -0.11 -1.68
N ALA A 98 -13.70 0.27 -2.96
CA ALA A 98 -13.87 1.67 -3.33
C ALA A 98 -15.28 2.16 -2.96
N GLN A 99 -15.41 3.30 -2.28
CA GLN A 99 -16.72 3.94 -2.09
C GLN A 99 -17.27 4.51 -3.41
N ASN A 100 -16.39 4.93 -4.30
CA ASN A 100 -16.73 5.45 -5.61
C ASN A 100 -16.01 4.62 -6.69
N PRO A 101 -16.50 3.41 -7.00
CA PRO A 101 -15.87 2.56 -8.01
C PRO A 101 -15.94 3.20 -9.39
N LEU A 102 -15.06 2.77 -10.28
CA LEU A 102 -15.15 3.14 -11.70
C LEU A 102 -16.50 2.69 -12.26
N ALA A 103 -17.11 3.53 -13.08
CA ALA A 103 -18.35 3.15 -13.77
C ALA A 103 -18.13 1.89 -14.62
N PRO A 104 -19.13 0.99 -14.71
CA PRO A 104 -19.05 -0.17 -15.58
C PRO A 104 -18.74 0.25 -17.03
N HIS A 105 -17.73 -0.37 -17.60
CA HIS A 105 -17.31 -0.14 -18.99
C HIS A 105 -16.57 -1.38 -19.47
N ALA A 106 -16.79 -1.78 -20.72
CA ALA A 106 -16.02 -2.87 -21.31
C ALA A 106 -14.54 -2.48 -21.40
N VAL A 107 -13.65 -3.45 -21.26
CA VAL A 107 -12.21 -3.22 -21.43
C VAL A 107 -11.93 -3.06 -22.93
N ASP A 108 -11.36 -1.91 -23.30
CA ASP A 108 -10.99 -1.60 -24.69
C ASP A 108 -9.58 -2.08 -25.02
N ASN A 109 -8.69 -2.09 -24.02
CA ASN A 109 -7.30 -2.48 -24.20
C ASN A 109 -6.76 -3.16 -22.93
N THR A 110 -6.05 -4.29 -23.11
CA THR A 110 -5.39 -5.00 -22.01
C THR A 110 -3.87 -4.95 -22.22
N ILE A 111 -3.15 -4.49 -21.21
CA ILE A 111 -1.70 -4.34 -21.23
C ILE A 111 -1.09 -5.34 -20.25
N PRO A 112 -0.47 -6.44 -20.74
CA PRO A 112 0.27 -7.36 -19.89
C PRO A 112 1.62 -6.77 -19.49
N ILE A 113 1.95 -6.84 -18.20
CA ILE A 113 3.21 -6.35 -17.63
C ILE A 113 3.82 -7.45 -16.76
N VAL A 114 4.97 -7.93 -17.18
CA VAL A 114 5.76 -8.90 -16.42
C VAL A 114 6.90 -8.17 -15.71
N LEU A 115 6.97 -8.29 -14.39
CA LEU A 115 8.07 -7.75 -13.61
C LEU A 115 9.28 -8.65 -13.77
N THR A 116 10.42 -8.10 -14.16
CA THR A 116 11.63 -8.87 -14.50
C THR A 116 12.84 -8.41 -13.69
N GLY A 117 13.67 -9.36 -13.29
CA GLY A 117 14.87 -9.11 -12.51
C GLY A 117 15.07 -10.06 -11.32
N PRO A 118 16.12 -9.84 -10.51
CA PRO A 118 17.14 -8.82 -10.73
C PRO A 118 18.12 -9.21 -11.85
N ALA A 119 18.37 -8.27 -12.75
CA ALA A 119 19.48 -8.35 -13.71
C ALA A 119 20.80 -7.89 -13.04
N PRO A 120 21.96 -8.02 -13.70
CA PRO A 120 23.22 -7.56 -13.15
C PRO A 120 23.15 -6.12 -12.59
N LYS A 121 23.85 -5.86 -11.48
CA LYS A 121 23.81 -4.60 -10.72
C LYS A 121 22.46 -4.30 -10.05
N TYR A 122 21.68 -5.37 -9.73
CA TYR A 122 20.38 -5.23 -9.06
C TYR A 122 19.39 -4.38 -9.86
N THR A 123 19.32 -4.62 -11.17
CA THR A 123 18.48 -3.86 -12.09
C THR A 123 17.14 -4.59 -12.27
N TRP A 124 16.05 -3.83 -12.30
CA TRP A 124 14.69 -4.30 -12.50
C TRP A 124 14.09 -3.76 -13.79
N GLY A 125 13.21 -4.50 -14.39
CA GLY A 125 12.59 -4.16 -15.65
C GLY A 125 11.09 -4.52 -15.72
N LEU A 126 10.47 -4.07 -16.79
CA LEU A 126 9.11 -4.45 -17.19
C LEU A 126 9.20 -5.10 -18.57
N ASN A 127 8.64 -6.29 -18.73
CA ASN A 127 8.66 -7.03 -20.00
C ASN A 127 10.09 -7.14 -20.60
N ASP A 128 11.09 -7.48 -19.76
CA ASP A 128 12.52 -7.56 -20.11
C ASP A 128 13.15 -6.26 -20.64
N ARG A 129 12.47 -5.12 -20.40
CA ARG A 129 13.02 -3.80 -20.70
C ARG A 129 13.55 -3.14 -19.43
N PHE A 130 14.83 -2.83 -19.40
CA PHE A 130 15.54 -2.21 -18.28
C PHE A 130 15.87 -0.76 -18.62
N TYR A 131 15.83 0.12 -17.59
CA TYR A 131 16.18 1.53 -17.79
C TYR A 131 17.59 1.68 -18.45
N PRO A 132 17.76 2.57 -19.44
CA PRO A 132 16.78 3.56 -19.92
C PRO A 132 15.86 3.05 -21.05
N TYR A 133 15.96 1.79 -21.45
CA TYR A 133 15.18 1.23 -22.54
C TYR A 133 13.77 0.89 -22.05
N ARG A 134 12.77 1.41 -22.74
CA ARG A 134 11.35 1.19 -22.44
C ARG A 134 10.53 1.22 -23.72
N ASP A 135 9.47 0.44 -23.72
CA ASP A 135 8.47 0.48 -24.80
C ASP A 135 7.26 1.29 -24.27
N PRO A 136 6.84 2.38 -24.95
CA PRO A 136 5.65 3.10 -24.58
C PRO A 136 4.40 2.28 -24.92
N TYR A 137 3.40 2.33 -24.05
CA TYR A 137 2.07 1.80 -24.32
C TYR A 137 1.17 2.95 -24.77
N TRP A 138 0.59 2.81 -25.95
CA TRP A 138 -0.30 3.82 -26.53
C TRP A 138 -1.73 3.55 -26.08
N VAL A 139 -2.39 4.59 -25.61
CA VAL A 139 -3.79 4.57 -25.19
C VAL A 139 -4.49 5.82 -25.73
N GLU A 140 -5.78 5.74 -25.94
CA GLU A 140 -6.60 6.85 -26.43
C GLU A 140 -7.50 7.39 -25.33
N GLU A 141 -7.85 8.67 -25.42
CA GLU A 141 -8.77 9.30 -24.47
C GLU A 141 -10.12 8.58 -24.48
N GLY A 142 -10.65 8.27 -23.30
CA GLY A 142 -11.92 7.58 -23.11
C GLY A 142 -11.83 6.06 -23.06
N GLN A 143 -10.69 5.46 -23.42
CA GLN A 143 -10.52 4.01 -23.31
C GLN A 143 -10.53 3.53 -21.86
N ARG A 144 -11.14 2.36 -21.63
CA ARG A 144 -10.96 1.56 -20.45
C ARG A 144 -9.78 0.61 -20.65
N VAL A 145 -8.69 0.91 -19.94
CA VAL A 145 -7.46 0.11 -20.02
C VAL A 145 -7.37 -0.80 -18.80
N GLU A 146 -7.09 -2.08 -19.03
CA GLU A 146 -6.74 -3.04 -17.99
C GLU A 146 -5.24 -3.31 -18.03
N MET A 147 -4.59 -3.21 -16.88
CA MET A 147 -3.16 -3.56 -16.73
C MET A 147 -3.07 -4.84 -15.92
N VAL A 148 -2.48 -5.88 -16.51
CA VAL A 148 -2.33 -7.20 -15.87
C VAL A 148 -0.88 -7.39 -15.47
N PHE A 149 -0.60 -7.28 -14.17
CA PHE A 149 0.74 -7.47 -13.62
C PHE A 149 1.00 -8.94 -13.30
N SER A 150 2.15 -9.44 -13.72
CA SER A 150 2.68 -10.74 -13.31
C SER A 150 4.04 -10.54 -12.64
N ASN A 151 4.20 -11.07 -11.43
CA ASN A 151 5.44 -10.97 -10.68
C ASN A 151 6.06 -12.35 -10.43
N PRO A 152 6.89 -12.88 -11.34
CA PRO A 152 7.61 -14.12 -11.13
C PRO A 152 8.88 -13.95 -10.28
N THR A 153 9.15 -12.73 -9.79
CA THR A 153 10.34 -12.45 -8.97
C THR A 153 10.11 -12.83 -7.51
N PRO A 154 11.17 -13.06 -6.71
CA PRO A 154 11.03 -13.44 -5.30
C PRO A 154 10.73 -12.23 -4.37
N MET A 155 10.39 -11.07 -4.91
CA MET A 155 10.18 -9.84 -4.15
C MET A 155 8.87 -9.16 -4.55
N GLY A 156 8.25 -8.45 -3.61
CA GLY A 156 7.18 -7.51 -3.93
C GLY A 156 7.73 -6.24 -4.57
N HIS A 157 6.95 -5.67 -5.47
CA HIS A 157 7.30 -4.45 -6.21
C HIS A 157 6.14 -3.48 -6.20
N PRO A 158 6.21 -2.39 -5.40
CA PRO A 158 5.19 -1.35 -5.47
C PRO A 158 5.19 -0.68 -6.85
N MET A 159 4.05 -0.76 -7.54
CA MET A 159 3.85 -0.18 -8.86
C MET A 159 3.02 1.09 -8.75
N HIS A 160 3.55 2.20 -9.27
CA HIS A 160 2.89 3.50 -9.24
C HIS A 160 2.61 4.00 -10.65
N LEU A 161 1.36 4.44 -10.90
CA LEU A 161 0.94 5.01 -12.16
C LEU A 161 0.88 6.54 -12.05
N HIS A 162 1.75 7.22 -12.80
CA HIS A 162 1.80 8.68 -12.79
C HIS A 162 0.59 9.29 -13.48
N GLY A 163 -0.04 10.27 -12.83
CA GLY A 163 -1.09 11.10 -13.40
C GLY A 163 -2.45 10.41 -13.57
N HIS A 164 -2.58 9.16 -13.18
CA HIS A 164 -3.81 8.39 -13.29
C HIS A 164 -4.09 7.61 -12.01
N GLU A 165 -5.36 7.29 -11.83
CA GLU A 165 -5.84 6.37 -10.80
C GLU A 165 -6.38 5.11 -11.47
N PHE A 166 -6.28 3.99 -10.78
CA PHE A 166 -6.83 2.71 -11.23
C PHE A 166 -7.64 2.06 -10.10
N GLN A 167 -8.48 1.11 -10.45
CA GLN A 167 -9.18 0.27 -9.47
C GLN A 167 -8.62 -1.14 -9.54
N ILE A 168 -8.38 -1.75 -8.39
CA ILE A 168 -7.97 -3.16 -8.30
C ILE A 168 -9.20 -4.03 -8.61
N LEU A 169 -9.09 -4.88 -9.61
CA LEU A 169 -10.17 -5.75 -10.06
C LEU A 169 -9.94 -7.23 -9.74
N GLU A 170 -8.68 -7.60 -9.52
CA GLU A 170 -8.29 -8.99 -9.26
C GLU A 170 -6.97 -9.04 -8.48
N ILE A 171 -6.82 -10.00 -7.59
CA ILE A 171 -5.57 -10.35 -6.93
C ILE A 171 -5.45 -11.89 -6.93
N ASP A 172 -4.37 -12.41 -7.50
CA ASP A 172 -4.05 -13.84 -7.58
C ASP A 172 -5.21 -14.71 -8.16
N GLY A 173 -5.89 -14.20 -9.19
CA GLY A 173 -7.02 -14.88 -9.83
C GLY A 173 -8.35 -14.75 -9.09
N GLU A 174 -8.39 -14.04 -7.97
CA GLU A 174 -9.61 -13.77 -7.21
C GLU A 174 -10.17 -12.39 -7.60
N PRO A 175 -11.33 -12.32 -8.28
CA PRO A 175 -11.96 -11.05 -8.63
C PRO A 175 -12.42 -10.28 -7.39
N LEU A 176 -12.27 -8.96 -7.42
CA LEU A 176 -12.76 -8.09 -6.36
C LEU A 176 -13.15 -6.70 -6.88
N ALA A 177 -14.04 -6.02 -6.16
CA ALA A 177 -14.33 -4.61 -6.37
C ALA A 177 -13.40 -3.76 -5.48
N GLY A 178 -12.10 -3.85 -5.76
CA GLY A 178 -11.07 -3.31 -4.89
C GLY A 178 -11.02 -1.79 -4.82
N ALA A 179 -10.07 -1.28 -4.05
CA ALA A 179 -9.89 0.16 -3.89
C ALA A 179 -9.45 0.84 -5.19
N LYS A 180 -9.82 2.11 -5.33
CA LYS A 180 -9.16 3.03 -6.26
C LYS A 180 -7.90 3.57 -5.63
N ARG A 181 -6.83 3.64 -6.40
CA ARG A 181 -5.51 4.10 -5.94
C ARG A 181 -4.60 4.46 -7.12
N ASP A 182 -3.43 4.97 -6.84
CA ASP A 182 -2.39 5.19 -7.84
C ASP A 182 -1.14 4.34 -7.61
N THR A 183 -1.12 3.55 -6.51
CA THR A 183 -0.02 2.64 -6.19
C THR A 183 -0.55 1.29 -5.71
N VAL A 184 -0.01 0.18 -6.24
CA VAL A 184 -0.31 -1.19 -5.82
C VAL A 184 1.00 -1.93 -5.49
N TYR A 185 0.94 -2.84 -4.51
CA TYR A 185 2.07 -3.70 -4.11
C TYR A 185 2.21 -4.90 -5.02
#